data_ff928eedaa1518da4225419e677d0965
#
_entry.id   ff928eedaa1518da4225419e677d0965
#
_cell.length_a   1.000
_cell.length_b   1.000
_cell.length_c   1.000
_cell.angle_alpha   90.00
_cell.angle_beta   90.00
_cell.angle_gamma   90.00
#
_symmetry.space_group_name_H-M   'P 1'
#
loop_
_entity.id
_entity.type
_entity.pdbx_description
1 polymer ?
#
loop_
_entity_poly.entity_id
_entity_poly.type
_entity_poly.pdbx_seq_one_letter_code
_entity_poly.pdbx_strand_id
1 'polypeptide(L)'
;MEIIKVGLAAYGMSGQVFHAPFISTNPHFELCKIVERSKELSKERYPDATIVRSFEELIKDPAIELIVVNTPDSTHYEYARLALEAGK
;
A
#
# COMPACT_ATOMS: atom_id res chain seq x y z
N MET A 1 19.11 11.12 4.16
CA MET A 1 18.50 10.21 3.20
C MET A 1 16.99 10.29 3.31
N GLU A 2 16.34 10.48 2.19
CA GLU A 2 14.90 10.57 2.17
C GLU A 2 14.27 9.19 2.23
N ILE A 3 13.25 9.05 3.06
CA ILE A 3 12.48 7.81 3.16
C ILE A 3 11.18 8.00 2.42
N ILE A 4 10.89 7.13 1.47
CA ILE A 4 9.65 7.19 0.68
C ILE A 4 8.56 6.44 1.43
N LYS A 5 7.45 7.13 1.68
CA LYS A 5 6.30 6.55 2.37
C LYS A 5 5.41 5.83 1.38
N VAL A 6 5.19 4.54 1.62
CA VAL A 6 4.54 3.65 0.67
C VAL A 6 3.20 3.18 1.19
N GLY A 7 2.21 3.16 0.29
CA GLY A 7 0.92 2.54 0.52
C GLY A 7 0.77 1.29 -0.35
N LEU A 8 0.24 0.23 0.23
CA LEU A 8 0.01 -1.04 -0.45
C LEU A 8 -1.47 -1.20 -0.73
N ALA A 9 -1.83 -1.36 -2.00
CA ALA A 9 -3.24 -1.35 -2.42
C ALA A 9 -4.01 -2.62 -2.08
N ALA A 10 -3.33 -3.71 -1.78
CA ALA A 10 -3.96 -4.95 -1.36
C ALA A 10 -3.01 -5.80 -0.54
N TYR A 11 -3.56 -6.66 0.31
CA TYR A 11 -2.77 -7.57 1.15
C TYR A 11 -3.16 -9.02 0.90
N GLY A 12 -3.37 -9.36 -0.37
CA GLY A 12 -3.54 -10.75 -0.77
C GLY A 12 -2.20 -11.46 -0.83
N MET A 13 -2.13 -12.59 -1.54
CA MET A 13 -0.92 -13.40 -1.56
C MET A 13 0.32 -12.62 -2.02
N SER A 14 0.21 -11.84 -3.10
CA SER A 14 1.36 -11.09 -3.60
C SER A 14 1.82 -10.03 -2.61
N GLY A 15 0.89 -9.38 -1.92
CA GLY A 15 1.23 -8.40 -0.90
C GLY A 15 1.94 -9.03 0.29
N GLN A 16 1.46 -10.20 0.74
CA GLN A 16 2.04 -10.89 1.88
C GLN A 16 3.42 -11.46 1.58
N VAL A 17 3.59 -12.03 0.39
CA VAL A 17 4.79 -12.81 0.06
C VAL A 17 5.88 -11.96 -0.59
N PHE A 18 5.51 -11.01 -1.44
CA PHE A 18 6.48 -10.26 -2.23
C PHE A 18 6.59 -8.78 -1.84
N HIS A 19 5.48 -8.05 -1.87
CA HIS A 19 5.56 -6.59 -1.77
C HIS A 19 5.83 -6.08 -0.37
N ALA A 20 5.04 -6.51 0.62
CA ALA A 20 5.22 -6.02 1.98
C ALA A 20 6.59 -6.39 2.56
N PRO A 21 7.07 -7.64 2.42
CA PRO A 21 8.41 -7.98 2.90
C PRO A 21 9.50 -7.16 2.25
N PHE A 22 9.43 -6.95 0.93
CA PHE A 22 10.42 -6.14 0.22
C PHE A 22 10.45 -4.70 0.72
N ILE A 23 9.26 -4.09 0.83
CA ILE A 23 9.16 -2.70 1.28
C ILE A 23 9.66 -2.55 2.71
N SER A 24 9.25 -3.46 3.59
CA SER A 24 9.57 -3.35 5.02
C SER A 24 11.04 -3.58 5.32
N THR A 25 11.75 -4.32 4.47
CA THR A 25 13.17 -4.59 4.68
C THR A 25 14.10 -3.62 3.96
N ASN A 26 13.55 -2.77 3.08
CA ASN A 26 14.36 -1.80 2.35
C ASN A 26 14.43 -0.50 3.14
N PRO A 27 15.64 -0.02 3.51
CA PRO A 27 15.78 1.16 4.35
C PRO A 27 15.33 2.48 3.69
N HIS A 28 15.11 2.48 2.38
CA HIS A 28 14.64 3.66 1.66
C HIS A 28 13.13 3.79 1.64
N PHE A 29 12.40 2.77 2.09
CA PHE A 29 10.94 2.75 2.06
C PHE A 29 10.38 2.55 3.46
N GLU A 30 9.23 3.16 3.70
CA GLU A 30 8.47 2.94 4.92
C GLU A 30 7.07 2.48 4.52
N LEU A 31 6.68 1.28 4.93
CA LEU A 31 5.34 0.77 4.69
C LEU A 31 4.37 1.43 5.67
N CYS A 32 3.64 2.43 5.19
CA CYS A 32 2.80 3.27 6.06
C CYS A 32 1.35 2.83 6.12
N LYS A 33 0.78 2.45 4.98
CA LYS A 33 -0.63 2.06 4.91
C LYS A 33 -0.84 0.86 4.03
N ILE A 34 -1.81 0.03 4.43
CA ILE A 34 -2.16 -1.19 3.72
C ILE A 34 -3.68 -1.24 3.61
N VAL A 35 -4.19 -1.50 2.41
CA VAL A 35 -5.63 -1.66 2.20
C VAL A 35 -6.02 -3.11 2.50
N GLU A 36 -6.90 -3.28 3.48
CA GLU A 36 -7.54 -4.57 3.77
C GLU A 36 -9.02 -4.28 4.00
N ARG A 37 -9.89 -4.78 3.15
CA ARG A 37 -11.31 -4.39 3.18
C ARG A 37 -12.04 -4.82 4.43
N SER A 38 -11.76 -6.00 4.95
CA SER A 38 -12.50 -6.56 6.09
C SER A 38 -11.64 -7.31 7.09
N LYS A 39 -10.36 -7.49 6.81
CA LYS A 39 -9.46 -8.26 7.67
C LYS A 39 -8.38 -7.36 8.23
N GLU A 40 -7.56 -7.91 9.12
CA GLU A 40 -6.43 -7.21 9.72
C GLU A 40 -5.19 -8.10 9.74
N LEU A 41 -4.98 -8.83 8.63
CA LEU A 41 -3.89 -9.80 8.54
C LEU A 41 -2.52 -9.16 8.63
N SER A 42 -2.38 -7.94 8.11
CA SER A 42 -1.09 -7.25 8.11
C SER A 42 -0.70 -6.71 9.48
N LYS A 43 -1.67 -6.57 10.40
CA LYS A 43 -1.42 -5.97 11.70
C LYS A 43 -0.43 -6.76 12.52
N GLU A 44 -0.43 -8.07 12.39
CA GLU A 44 0.46 -8.95 13.14
C GLU A 44 1.92 -8.77 12.71
N ARG A 45 2.17 -8.65 11.41
CA ARG A 45 3.53 -8.53 10.87
C ARG A 45 4.01 -7.08 10.78
N TYR A 46 3.10 -6.16 10.53
CA TYR A 46 3.43 -4.76 10.31
C TYR A 46 2.57 -3.87 11.22
N PRO A 47 2.78 -3.96 12.54
CA PRO A 47 1.93 -3.24 13.50
C PRO A 47 2.02 -1.72 13.37
N ASP A 48 3.12 -1.21 12.80
CA ASP A 48 3.28 0.23 12.61
C ASP A 48 2.56 0.75 11.37
N ALA A 49 2.16 -0.13 10.47
CA ALA A 49 1.40 0.28 9.29
C ALA A 49 -0.08 0.40 9.65
N THR A 50 -0.72 1.42 9.12
CA THR A 50 -2.15 1.65 9.36
C THR A 50 -2.97 0.91 8.31
N ILE A 51 -3.96 0.14 8.76
CA ILE A 51 -4.88 -0.53 7.84
C ILE A 51 -5.97 0.46 7.46
N VAL A 52 -6.19 0.63 6.15
CA VAL A 52 -7.31 1.41 5.63
C VAL A 52 -8.25 0.47 4.87
N ARG A 53 -9.52 0.84 4.79
CA ARG A 53 -10.55 -0.06 4.29
C ARG A 53 -10.87 0.11 2.81
N SER A 54 -10.32 1.13 2.18
CA SER A 54 -10.57 1.37 0.76
C SER A 54 -9.35 2.00 0.10
N PHE A 55 -9.28 1.84 -1.22
CA PHE A 55 -8.24 2.49 -2.01
C PHE A 55 -8.36 4.01 -1.94
N GLU A 56 -9.58 4.52 -1.85
CA GLU A 56 -9.80 5.96 -1.73
C GLU A 56 -9.15 6.54 -0.49
N GLU A 57 -9.24 5.84 0.64
CA GLU A 57 -8.59 6.29 1.86
C GLU A 57 -7.07 6.33 1.70
N LEU A 58 -6.53 5.39 0.94
CA LEU A 58 -5.10 5.33 0.70
C LEU A 58 -4.61 6.52 -0.11
N ILE A 59 -5.29 6.83 -1.23
CA ILE A 59 -4.83 7.90 -2.12
C ILE A 59 -5.07 9.30 -1.57
N LYS A 60 -5.95 9.45 -0.60
CA LYS A 60 -6.22 10.74 0.03
C LYS A 60 -5.14 11.19 1.00
N ASP A 61 -4.32 10.28 1.48
CA ASP A 61 -3.30 10.62 2.46
C ASP A 61 -2.15 11.36 1.78
N PRO A 62 -1.94 12.64 2.11
CA PRO A 62 -0.86 13.42 1.49
C PRO A 62 0.53 12.95 1.86
N ALA A 63 0.66 12.18 2.93
CA ALA A 63 1.96 11.65 3.35
C ALA A 63 2.41 10.46 2.50
N ILE A 64 1.48 9.77 1.82
CA ILE A 64 1.83 8.63 0.98
C ILE A 64 2.36 9.14 -0.37
N GLU A 65 3.56 8.71 -0.72
CA GLU A 65 4.25 9.17 -1.93
C GLU A 65 4.23 8.13 -3.04
N LEU A 66 4.26 6.86 -2.69
CA LEU A 66 4.31 5.74 -3.64
C LEU A 66 3.21 4.74 -3.30
N ILE A 67 2.49 4.31 -4.31
CA ILE A 67 1.45 3.29 -4.14
C ILE A 67 1.81 2.07 -4.99
N VAL A 68 1.83 0.90 -4.35
CA VAL A 68 2.00 -0.37 -5.05
C VAL A 68 0.62 -0.90 -5.38
N VAL A 69 0.30 -0.96 -6.68
CA VAL A 69 -1.00 -1.43 -7.16
C VAL A 69 -0.89 -2.93 -7.46
N ASN A 70 -1.14 -3.73 -6.44
CA ASN A 70 -1.05 -5.19 -6.52
C ASN A 70 -2.42 -5.86 -6.47
N THR A 71 -3.41 -5.18 -7.04
CA THR A 71 -4.79 -5.65 -7.10
C THR A 71 -5.02 -6.55 -8.32
N PRO A 72 -6.17 -7.26 -8.39
CA PRO A 72 -6.51 -8.04 -9.59
C PRO A 72 -6.54 -7.19 -10.86
N ASP A 73 -6.33 -7.84 -12.01
CA ASP A 73 -6.27 -7.15 -13.30
C ASP A 73 -7.48 -6.25 -13.57
N SER A 74 -8.66 -6.64 -13.10
CA SER A 74 -9.89 -5.88 -13.31
C SER A 74 -9.86 -4.48 -12.70
N THR A 75 -9.06 -4.27 -11.65
CA THR A 75 -8.95 -2.98 -10.97
C THR A 75 -7.60 -2.31 -11.18
N HIS A 76 -6.65 -3.01 -11.76
CA HIS A 76 -5.26 -2.55 -11.86
C HIS A 76 -5.13 -1.22 -12.60
N TYR A 77 -5.74 -1.13 -13.77
CA TYR A 77 -5.66 0.09 -14.58
C TYR A 77 -6.30 1.28 -13.87
N GLU A 78 -7.49 1.09 -13.34
CA GLU A 78 -8.21 2.20 -12.70
C GLU A 78 -7.48 2.69 -11.46
N TYR A 79 -6.98 1.77 -10.63
CA TYR A 79 -6.25 2.15 -9.43
C TYR A 79 -4.94 2.87 -9.76
N ALA A 80 -4.23 2.40 -10.77
CA ALA A 80 -3.00 3.06 -11.20
C ALA A 80 -3.30 4.49 -11.69
N ARG A 81 -4.38 4.65 -12.47
CA ARG A 81 -4.80 5.96 -12.95
C ARG A 81 -5.15 6.91 -11.80
N LEU A 82 -5.93 6.42 -10.83
CA LEU A 82 -6.32 7.23 -9.68
C LEU A 82 -5.12 7.64 -8.84
N ALA A 83 -4.16 6.75 -8.67
CA ALA A 83 -2.95 7.05 -7.93
C ALA A 83 -2.14 8.15 -8.62
N LEU A 84 -1.98 8.05 -9.94
CA LEU A 84 -1.27 9.05 -10.71
C LEU A 84 -1.98 10.41 -10.66
N GLU A 85 -3.31 10.42 -10.76
CA GLU A 85 -4.08 11.66 -10.65
C GLU A 85 -3.95 12.30 -9.28
N ALA A 86 -3.71 11.50 -8.26
CA ALA A 86 -3.48 11.99 -6.89
C ALA A 86 -2.04 12.41 -6.64
N GLY A 87 -1.17 12.33 -7.65
CA GLY A 87 0.21 12.75 -7.53
C GLY A 87 1.14 11.72 -6.90
N LYS A 88 0.75 10.46 -6.94
CA LYS A 88 1.53 9.38 -6.31
C LYS A 88 2.47 8.68 -7.28
#